data_41df81f9beea0275ef46c68f672920a8
#
_entry.id   41df81f9beea0275ef46c68f672920a8
#
_cell.length_a   1.000
_cell.length_b   1.000
_cell.length_c   1.000
_cell.angle_alpha   90.00
_cell.angle_beta   90.00
_cell.angle_gamma   90.00
#
_symmetry.space_group_name_H-M   'P 1'
#
loop_
_entity.id
_entity.type
_entity.pdbx_description
1 polymer ?
#
loop_
_entity_poly.entity_id
_entity_poly.type
_entity_poly.pdbx_seq_one_letter_code
_entity_poly.pdbx_strand_id
1 'polypeptide(L)'
;DDVDFFVEKVNPDDPNQVWEDDHWQDMRTLEKTIKVKGQDDVNFKVQITRHGPLINSVIEDAAKLETSPVSVWWSFTKVPNNTVRSSYAFGHLKTMGEAREAAYNINAPGLNVMYGDADGNIAWWAAAKLVKRPRHVHSKLFLDGASGADEYEGWFEPEENPQAENPPCGFVY
;
A
#
# COMPACT_ATOMS: atom_id res chain seq x y z
N ASP A 1 2.10 -5.05 5.53
CA ASP A 1 1.91 -5.30 4.11
C ASP A 1 1.36 -4.05 3.43
N ASP A 2 2.08 -3.55 2.43
CA ASP A 2 1.76 -2.27 1.79
C ASP A 2 1.02 -2.41 0.46
N VAL A 3 0.97 -3.63 -0.09
CA VAL A 3 0.47 -3.89 -1.44
C VAL A 3 -0.42 -5.12 -1.44
N ASP A 4 -1.59 -4.97 -2.04
CA ASP A 4 -2.50 -6.07 -2.37
C ASP A 4 -2.91 -6.00 -3.84
N PHE A 5 -3.35 -7.12 -4.38
CA PHE A 5 -3.79 -7.25 -5.76
C PHE A 5 -5.24 -7.72 -5.80
N PHE A 6 -6.08 -6.95 -6.49
CA PHE A 6 -7.49 -7.27 -6.64
C PHE A 6 -7.80 -7.72 -8.07
N VAL A 7 -8.53 -8.82 -8.19
CA VAL A 7 -9.08 -9.27 -9.46
C VAL A 7 -10.39 -8.54 -9.71
N GLU A 8 -10.42 -7.72 -10.74
CA GLU A 8 -11.58 -6.91 -11.09
C GLU A 8 -12.50 -7.65 -12.05
N LYS A 9 -13.79 -7.33 -12.02
CA LYS A 9 -14.77 -7.81 -12.98
C LYS A 9 -15.14 -6.70 -13.95
N VAL A 10 -14.71 -6.83 -15.20
CA VAL A 10 -14.99 -5.85 -16.26
C VAL A 10 -16.37 -6.08 -16.88
N ASN A 11 -17.04 -5.00 -17.25
CA ASN A 11 -18.29 -5.04 -17.97
C ASN A 11 -18.06 -5.63 -19.38
N PRO A 12 -18.74 -6.74 -19.75
CA PRO A 12 -18.59 -7.35 -21.07
C PRO A 12 -19.07 -6.43 -22.23
N ASP A 13 -19.96 -5.48 -21.93
CA ASP A 13 -20.50 -4.53 -22.92
C ASP A 13 -19.70 -3.22 -22.98
N ASP A 14 -18.92 -2.89 -21.95
CA ASP A 14 -18.06 -1.70 -21.91
C ASP A 14 -16.75 -1.98 -21.16
N PRO A 15 -15.61 -2.14 -21.85
CA PRO A 15 -14.32 -2.45 -21.24
C PRO A 15 -13.73 -1.31 -20.38
N ASN A 16 -14.40 -0.15 -20.30
CA ASN A 16 -13.99 0.94 -19.40
C ASN A 16 -14.69 0.88 -18.05
N GLN A 17 -15.57 -0.08 -17.82
CA GLN A 17 -16.31 -0.24 -16.57
C GLN A 17 -15.91 -1.49 -15.81
N VAL A 18 -15.91 -1.38 -14.49
CA VAL A 18 -15.76 -2.50 -13.54
C VAL A 18 -16.98 -2.61 -12.65
N TRP A 19 -17.22 -3.82 -12.16
CA TRP A 19 -18.26 -4.07 -11.18
C TRP A 19 -17.80 -3.58 -9.81
N GLU A 20 -18.58 -2.73 -9.20
CA GLU A 20 -18.33 -2.18 -7.88
C GLU A 20 -19.61 -2.29 -7.06
N ASP A 21 -19.54 -3.09 -5.98
CA ASP A 21 -20.64 -3.43 -5.09
C ASP A 21 -21.85 -4.04 -5.82
N ASP A 22 -22.71 -3.23 -6.41
CA ASP A 22 -23.97 -3.64 -7.04
C ASP A 22 -24.22 -3.02 -8.43
N HIS A 23 -23.24 -2.30 -8.99
CA HIS A 23 -23.39 -1.61 -10.27
C HIS A 23 -22.09 -1.55 -11.08
N TRP A 24 -22.21 -1.20 -12.37
CA TRP A 24 -21.07 -0.92 -13.23
C TRP A 24 -20.58 0.52 -13.01
N GLN A 25 -19.29 0.66 -12.68
CA GLN A 25 -18.65 1.95 -12.43
C GLN A 25 -17.58 2.23 -13.48
N ASP A 26 -17.58 3.45 -14.02
CA ASP A 26 -16.54 3.89 -14.95
C ASP A 26 -15.15 3.95 -14.26
N MET A 27 -14.17 3.32 -14.87
CA MET A 27 -12.78 3.47 -14.45
C MET A 27 -12.26 4.87 -14.79
N ARG A 28 -11.48 5.44 -13.87
CA ARG A 28 -10.74 6.66 -14.18
C ARG A 28 -9.60 6.36 -15.15
N THR A 29 -9.56 7.06 -16.28
CA THR A 29 -8.49 6.90 -17.26
C THR A 29 -7.54 8.10 -17.23
N LEU A 30 -6.23 7.81 -17.19
CA LEU A 30 -5.16 8.80 -17.36
C LEU A 30 -4.41 8.48 -18.65
N GLU A 31 -4.34 9.45 -19.56
CA GLU A 31 -3.51 9.37 -20.74
C GLU A 31 -2.15 10.00 -20.44
N LYS A 32 -1.08 9.32 -20.79
CA LYS A 32 0.30 9.74 -20.56
C LYS A 32 1.13 9.57 -21.81
N THR A 33 2.05 10.50 -22.01
CA THR A 33 3.03 10.47 -23.09
C THR A 33 4.44 10.47 -22.50
N ILE A 34 5.25 9.47 -22.88
CA ILE A 34 6.67 9.42 -22.55
C ILE A 34 7.44 9.92 -23.78
N LYS A 35 8.21 10.98 -23.60
CA LYS A 35 9.12 11.50 -24.61
C LYS A 35 10.36 10.62 -24.69
N VAL A 36 10.63 10.02 -25.85
CA VAL A 36 11.77 9.13 -26.05
C VAL A 36 12.81 9.79 -26.94
N LYS A 37 14.02 9.97 -26.44
CA LYS A 37 15.11 10.61 -27.20
C LYS A 37 15.48 9.79 -28.45
N GLY A 38 15.27 10.39 -29.63
CA GLY A 38 15.66 9.76 -30.92
C GLY A 38 14.69 8.70 -31.43
N GLN A 39 13.47 8.60 -30.84
CA GLN A 39 12.39 7.71 -31.23
C GLN A 39 11.06 8.43 -31.14
N ASP A 40 9.99 7.80 -31.63
CA ASP A 40 8.63 8.30 -31.46
C ASP A 40 8.19 8.29 -29.99
N ASP A 41 7.32 9.22 -29.63
CA ASP A 41 6.75 9.28 -28.29
C ASP A 41 5.89 8.04 -28.02
N VAL A 42 5.97 7.53 -26.80
CA VAL A 42 5.10 6.42 -26.33
C VAL A 42 3.88 6.99 -25.63
N ASN A 43 2.71 6.74 -26.18
CA ASN A 43 1.42 7.09 -25.55
C ASN A 43 0.82 5.85 -24.89
N PHE A 44 0.35 5.98 -23.65
CA PHE A 44 -0.30 4.88 -22.93
C PHE A 44 -1.43 5.38 -22.05
N LYS A 45 -2.37 4.47 -21.77
CA LYS A 45 -3.48 4.70 -20.88
C LYS A 45 -3.27 3.94 -19.58
N VAL A 46 -3.57 4.60 -18.46
CA VAL A 46 -3.67 3.96 -17.14
C VAL A 46 -5.13 3.98 -16.73
N GLN A 47 -5.75 2.82 -16.64
CA GLN A 47 -7.10 2.66 -16.10
C GLN A 47 -7.00 2.38 -14.61
N ILE A 48 -7.84 3.04 -13.83
CA ILE A 48 -7.75 3.05 -12.37
C ILE A 48 -9.13 2.74 -11.80
N THR A 49 -9.21 1.66 -11.01
CA THR A 49 -10.39 1.27 -10.23
C THR A 49 -10.34 1.90 -8.83
N ARG A 50 -11.33 1.63 -7.97
CA ARG A 50 -11.28 2.03 -6.56
C ARG A 50 -10.06 1.45 -5.83
N HIS A 51 -9.62 0.25 -6.20
CA HIS A 51 -8.44 -0.37 -5.59
C HIS A 51 -7.14 0.25 -6.07
N GLY A 52 -7.05 0.59 -7.36
CA GLY A 52 -5.86 1.22 -7.93
C GLY A 52 -5.71 1.01 -9.43
N PRO A 53 -4.53 1.29 -10.00
CA PRO A 53 -4.28 1.11 -11.42
C PRO A 53 -4.28 -0.36 -11.82
N LEU A 54 -4.84 -0.66 -13.01
CA LEU A 54 -4.71 -1.96 -13.66
C LEU A 54 -3.26 -2.17 -14.12
N ILE A 55 -2.72 -3.36 -13.85
CA ILE A 55 -1.31 -3.69 -14.11
C ILE A 55 -1.09 -4.71 -15.23
N ASN A 56 -2.16 -5.23 -15.84
CA ASN A 56 -2.05 -6.24 -16.89
C ASN A 56 -1.20 -5.80 -18.09
N SER A 57 -1.15 -4.50 -18.40
CA SER A 57 -0.36 -3.97 -19.51
C SER A 57 1.14 -3.83 -19.21
N VAL A 58 1.55 -3.96 -17.94
CA VAL A 58 2.93 -3.69 -17.49
C VAL A 58 3.59 -4.87 -16.77
N ILE A 59 2.79 -5.82 -16.27
CA ILE A 59 3.28 -7.02 -15.57
C ILE A 59 2.94 -8.25 -16.41
N GLU A 60 3.96 -8.96 -16.90
CA GLU A 60 3.80 -10.09 -17.81
C GLU A 60 2.91 -11.21 -17.23
N ASP A 61 3.05 -11.51 -15.94
CA ASP A 61 2.24 -12.55 -15.30
C ASP A 61 0.77 -12.11 -15.15
N ALA A 62 0.50 -10.84 -14.88
CA ALA A 62 -0.85 -10.30 -14.89
C ALA A 62 -1.45 -10.27 -16.30
N ALA A 63 -0.63 -10.01 -17.34
CA ALA A 63 -1.08 -10.03 -18.73
C ALA A 63 -1.60 -11.39 -19.17
N LYS A 64 -1.13 -12.49 -18.57
CA LYS A 64 -1.62 -13.86 -18.84
C LYS A 64 -3.05 -14.09 -18.34
N LEU A 65 -3.56 -13.22 -17.46
CA LEU A 65 -4.94 -13.24 -16.97
C LEU A 65 -5.84 -12.39 -17.89
N GLU A 66 -5.97 -12.80 -19.15
CA GLU A 66 -6.64 -12.03 -20.22
C GLU A 66 -8.08 -11.59 -19.88
N THR A 67 -8.80 -12.41 -19.10
CA THR A 67 -10.22 -12.18 -18.75
C THR A 67 -10.41 -11.61 -17.35
N SER A 68 -9.34 -11.44 -16.60
CA SER A 68 -9.39 -11.05 -15.20
C SER A 68 -8.36 -9.93 -14.95
N PRO A 69 -8.73 -8.67 -15.24
CA PRO A 69 -7.84 -7.56 -14.97
C PRO A 69 -7.52 -7.47 -13.49
N VAL A 70 -6.27 -7.15 -13.21
CA VAL A 70 -5.73 -7.03 -11.85
C VAL A 70 -5.40 -5.58 -11.57
N SER A 71 -5.95 -5.04 -10.51
CA SER A 71 -5.56 -3.75 -9.96
C SER A 71 -4.57 -3.90 -8.82
N VAL A 72 -3.67 -2.93 -8.67
CA VAL A 72 -2.74 -2.87 -7.54
C VAL A 72 -3.19 -1.80 -6.54
N TRP A 73 -3.52 -2.25 -5.35
CA TRP A 73 -3.71 -1.38 -4.21
C TRP A 73 -2.36 -1.20 -3.50
N TRP A 74 -1.94 0.05 -3.32
CA TRP A 74 -0.69 0.37 -2.66
C TRP A 74 -0.90 1.49 -1.64
N SER A 75 -0.60 1.23 -0.38
CA SER A 75 -0.79 2.16 0.73
C SER A 75 -0.17 3.53 0.47
N PHE A 76 0.99 3.56 -0.20
CA PHE A 76 1.68 4.79 -0.60
C PHE A 76 0.81 5.77 -1.41
N THR A 77 -0.15 5.25 -2.18
CA THR A 77 -1.08 6.05 -3.00
C THR A 77 -2.39 6.38 -2.29
N LYS A 78 -2.63 5.79 -1.12
CA LYS A 78 -3.91 5.86 -0.40
C LYS A 78 -3.86 6.75 0.85
N VAL A 79 -2.69 6.96 1.41
CA VAL A 79 -2.52 7.72 2.66
C VAL A 79 -1.57 8.89 2.48
N PRO A 80 -1.77 10.00 3.22
CA PRO A 80 -0.77 11.08 3.30
C PRO A 80 0.55 10.53 3.82
N ASN A 81 1.66 10.96 3.22
CA ASN A 81 2.97 10.46 3.57
C ASN A 81 3.81 11.52 4.26
N ASN A 82 4.25 11.23 5.48
CA ASN A 82 5.10 12.08 6.31
C ASN A 82 6.53 11.55 6.46
N THR A 83 6.96 10.57 5.64
CA THR A 83 8.26 9.89 5.77
C THR A 83 9.45 10.87 5.74
N VAL A 84 9.38 11.93 4.94
CA VAL A 84 10.43 12.97 4.91
C VAL A 84 10.50 13.72 6.26
N ARG A 85 9.35 14.04 6.86
CA ARG A 85 9.28 14.67 8.19
C ARG A 85 9.83 13.74 9.26
N SER A 86 9.48 12.47 9.20
CA SER A 86 10.01 11.43 10.10
C SER A 86 11.52 11.30 9.98
N SER A 87 12.05 11.25 8.76
CA SER A 87 13.49 11.18 8.49
C SER A 87 14.23 12.38 9.07
N TYR A 88 13.67 13.58 8.94
CA TYR A 88 14.23 14.78 9.57
C TYR A 88 14.19 14.69 11.11
N ALA A 89 13.07 14.23 11.68
CA ALA A 89 12.93 14.06 13.11
C ALA A 89 13.95 13.06 13.67
N PHE A 90 14.19 11.92 13.00
CA PHE A 90 15.20 10.95 13.42
C PHE A 90 16.61 11.52 13.53
N GLY A 91 16.96 12.54 12.73
CA GLY A 91 18.25 13.23 12.84
C GLY A 91 18.37 14.16 14.07
N HIS A 92 17.30 14.37 14.85
CA HIS A 92 17.25 15.33 15.94
C HIS A 92 16.75 14.75 17.26
N LEU A 93 16.56 13.44 17.34
CA LEU A 93 16.04 12.72 18.51
C LEU A 93 16.95 12.87 19.73
N LYS A 94 16.32 12.95 20.89
CA LYS A 94 16.98 12.92 22.20
C LYS A 94 16.45 11.83 23.12
N THR A 95 15.26 11.30 22.81
CA THR A 95 14.59 10.31 23.66
C THR A 95 13.92 9.22 22.81
N MET A 96 13.71 8.04 23.41
CA MET A 96 12.94 6.96 22.80
C MET A 96 11.49 7.37 22.48
N GLY A 97 10.88 8.23 23.32
CA GLY A 97 9.54 8.75 23.05
C GLY A 97 9.48 9.60 21.78
N GLU A 98 10.47 10.47 21.54
CA GLU A 98 10.57 11.23 20.28
C GLU A 98 10.80 10.31 19.08
N ALA A 99 11.56 9.23 19.24
CA ALA A 99 11.76 8.23 18.21
C ALA A 99 10.46 7.50 17.86
N ARG A 100 9.65 7.13 18.86
CA ARG A 100 8.33 6.53 18.67
C ARG A 100 7.42 7.47 17.86
N GLU A 101 7.32 8.72 18.26
CA GLU A 101 6.52 9.71 17.53
C GLU A 101 6.99 9.89 16.08
N ALA A 102 8.29 9.87 15.84
CA ALA A 102 8.84 9.90 14.49
C ALA A 102 8.46 8.64 13.70
N ALA A 103 8.54 7.45 14.30
CA ALA A 103 8.13 6.19 13.68
C ALA A 103 6.63 6.18 13.34
N TYR A 104 5.76 6.65 14.24
CA TYR A 104 4.31 6.71 14.05
C TYR A 104 3.88 7.66 12.91
N ASN A 105 4.73 8.60 12.51
CA ASN A 105 4.50 9.45 11.35
C ASN A 105 4.86 8.80 10.01
N ILE A 106 5.45 7.60 10.00
CA ILE A 106 5.71 6.84 8.78
C ILE A 106 4.44 6.08 8.40
N ASN A 107 3.77 6.52 7.34
CA ASN A 107 2.56 5.86 6.85
C ASN A 107 2.86 4.85 5.73
N ALA A 108 3.73 5.23 4.77
CA ALA A 108 4.16 4.41 3.65
C ALA A 108 5.50 4.92 3.06
N PRO A 109 6.37 4.04 2.52
CA PRO A 109 6.27 2.59 2.63
C PRO A 109 6.43 2.13 4.08
N GLY A 110 5.92 0.93 4.42
CA GLY A 110 6.09 0.35 5.74
C GLY A 110 7.55 0.04 6.04
N LEU A 111 8.02 0.43 7.22
CA LEU A 111 9.40 0.26 7.66
C LEU A 111 9.45 -0.42 9.02
N ASN A 112 10.47 -1.25 9.22
CA ASN A 112 10.88 -1.67 10.54
C ASN A 112 11.85 -0.64 11.10
N VAL A 113 11.43 0.11 12.11
CA VAL A 113 12.27 1.10 12.78
C VAL A 113 12.84 0.48 14.05
N MET A 114 14.16 0.44 14.15
CA MET A 114 14.86 -0.02 15.34
C MET A 114 15.57 1.15 16.00
N TYR A 115 15.54 1.16 17.33
CA TYR A 115 16.11 2.22 18.17
C TYR A 115 17.04 1.63 19.22
N GLY A 116 18.11 2.36 19.53
CA GLY A 116 18.97 2.08 20.66
C GLY A 116 19.67 3.38 21.09
N ASP A 117 19.84 3.56 22.40
CA ASP A 117 20.52 4.75 22.97
C ASP A 117 21.63 4.40 23.96
N ALA A 118 22.36 5.42 24.41
CA ALA A 118 23.46 5.27 25.36
C ALA A 118 23.02 4.91 26.79
N ASP A 119 21.73 5.08 27.11
CA ASP A 119 21.15 4.74 28.40
C ASP A 119 20.71 3.27 28.45
N GLY A 120 20.89 2.52 27.33
CA GLY A 120 20.56 1.12 27.21
C GLY A 120 19.12 0.84 26.81
N ASN A 121 18.37 1.85 26.37
CA ASN A 121 17.04 1.62 25.83
C ASN A 121 17.12 1.03 24.44
N ILE A 122 16.22 0.07 24.16
CA ILE A 122 16.04 -0.54 22.85
C ILE A 122 14.57 -0.57 22.47
N ALA A 123 14.27 -0.37 21.19
CA ALA A 123 12.90 -0.49 20.69
C ALA A 123 12.84 -0.94 19.24
N TRP A 124 11.66 -1.44 18.86
CA TRP A 124 11.28 -1.76 17.50
C TRP A 124 9.82 -1.38 17.27
N TRP A 125 9.56 -0.74 16.14
CA TRP A 125 8.21 -0.40 15.69
C TRP A 125 8.01 -0.83 14.23
N ALA A 126 6.92 -1.54 13.94
CA ALA A 126 6.42 -1.72 12.58
C ALA A 126 5.74 -0.41 12.14
N ALA A 127 6.55 0.52 11.62
CA ALA A 127 6.12 1.85 11.26
C ALA A 127 5.45 1.85 9.88
N ALA A 128 4.12 1.84 9.88
CA ALA A 128 3.28 1.86 8.68
C ALA A 128 1.85 2.23 9.03
N LYS A 129 1.08 2.72 8.06
CA LYS A 129 -0.37 2.74 8.14
C LYS A 129 -0.89 1.40 7.60
N LEU A 130 -1.21 0.47 8.49
CA LEU A 130 -1.65 -0.88 8.16
C LEU A 130 -3.16 -0.96 8.02
N VAL A 131 -3.63 -1.75 7.05
CA VAL A 131 -5.07 -1.99 6.82
C VAL A 131 -5.59 -3.13 7.68
N LYS A 132 -6.84 -3.01 8.15
CA LYS A 132 -7.60 -4.10 8.76
C LYS A 132 -8.27 -4.90 7.66
N ARG A 133 -7.82 -6.14 7.46
CA ARG A 133 -8.40 -7.07 6.48
C ARG A 133 -9.44 -7.97 7.15
N PRO A 134 -10.50 -8.38 6.43
CA PRO A 134 -11.39 -9.43 6.91
C PRO A 134 -10.61 -10.70 7.25
N ARG A 135 -11.07 -11.45 8.24
CA ARG A 135 -10.35 -12.64 8.77
C ARG A 135 -10.10 -13.74 7.74
N HIS A 136 -10.93 -13.83 6.71
CA HIS A 136 -10.79 -14.84 5.66
C HIS A 136 -9.77 -14.42 4.59
N VAL A 137 -9.41 -13.13 4.51
CA VAL A 137 -8.48 -12.61 3.51
C VAL A 137 -7.05 -13.02 3.84
N HIS A 138 -6.37 -13.54 2.84
CA HIS A 138 -4.96 -13.87 2.90
C HIS A 138 -4.16 -12.97 1.93
N SER A 139 -3.39 -12.03 2.48
CA SER A 139 -2.67 -10.98 1.72
C SER A 139 -1.61 -11.48 0.72
N LYS A 140 -1.34 -12.79 0.66
CA LYS A 140 -0.47 -13.40 -0.35
C LYS A 140 -1.22 -13.93 -1.57
N LEU A 141 -2.54 -13.81 -1.59
CA LEU A 141 -3.41 -14.23 -2.67
C LEU A 141 -4.05 -13.00 -3.33
N PHE A 142 -4.57 -13.19 -4.53
CA PHE A 142 -5.43 -12.19 -5.15
C PHE A 142 -6.75 -12.07 -4.38
N LEU A 143 -7.20 -10.83 -4.22
CA LEU A 143 -8.43 -10.48 -3.54
C LEU A 143 -9.57 -10.29 -4.56
N ASP A 144 -10.80 -10.52 -4.12
CA ASP A 144 -11.99 -10.27 -4.94
C ASP A 144 -12.27 -8.76 -4.99
N GLY A 145 -12.09 -8.17 -6.16
CA GLY A 145 -12.36 -6.75 -6.41
C GLY A 145 -13.81 -6.44 -6.77
N ALA A 146 -14.69 -7.44 -6.86
CA ALA A 146 -16.04 -7.27 -7.39
C ALA A 146 -17.14 -7.39 -6.35
N SER A 147 -17.05 -8.36 -5.42
CA SER A 147 -18.16 -8.66 -4.49
C SER A 147 -18.18 -7.80 -3.24
N GLY A 148 -17.10 -7.07 -2.96
CA GLY A 148 -16.94 -6.34 -1.70
C GLY A 148 -16.59 -7.21 -0.49
N ALA A 149 -16.48 -8.52 -0.64
CA ALA A 149 -16.22 -9.44 0.47
C ALA A 149 -14.80 -9.28 1.04
N ASP A 150 -13.83 -8.89 0.21
CA ASP A 150 -12.43 -8.75 0.57
C ASP A 150 -12.03 -7.30 0.88
N GLU A 151 -13.01 -6.38 0.94
CA GLU A 151 -12.74 -4.97 1.24
C GLU A 151 -12.18 -4.78 2.65
N TYR A 152 -11.35 -3.75 2.81
CA TYR A 152 -10.75 -3.44 4.09
C TYR A 152 -11.78 -2.91 5.11
N GLU A 153 -11.66 -3.40 6.33
CA GLU A 153 -12.51 -2.98 7.46
C GLU A 153 -12.04 -1.67 8.11
N GLY A 154 -10.96 -1.07 7.60
CA GLY A 154 -10.38 0.19 8.09
C GLY A 154 -8.86 0.13 8.25
N TRP A 155 -8.34 0.94 9.17
CA TRP A 155 -6.91 1.10 9.43
C TRP A 155 -6.60 0.81 10.90
N PHE A 156 -5.40 0.25 11.13
CA PHE A 156 -4.85 0.21 12.48
C PHE A 156 -4.35 1.60 12.90
N GLU A 157 -4.49 1.92 14.17
CA GLU A 157 -3.75 3.03 14.75
C GLU A 157 -2.29 2.62 14.99
N PRO A 158 -1.33 3.57 14.98
CA PRO A 158 0.09 3.23 15.13
C PRO A 158 0.42 2.40 16.37
N GLU A 159 -0.31 2.61 17.45
CA GLU A 159 -0.17 1.89 18.72
C GLU A 159 -0.64 0.43 18.64
N GLU A 160 -1.51 0.11 17.69
CA GLU A 160 -2.01 -1.25 17.43
C GLU A 160 -1.01 -2.06 16.57
N ASN A 161 -0.05 -1.40 15.91
CA ASN A 161 0.96 -2.08 15.11
C ASN A 161 1.91 -2.92 15.98
N PRO A 162 2.49 -4.00 15.45
CA PRO A 162 3.53 -4.75 16.14
C PRO A 162 4.69 -3.85 16.58
N GLN A 163 5.04 -3.91 17.86
CA GLN A 163 6.08 -3.07 18.45
C GLN A 163 6.59 -3.65 19.77
N ALA A 164 7.79 -3.24 20.17
CA ALA A 164 8.37 -3.58 21.45
C ALA A 164 9.29 -2.46 21.93
N GLU A 165 9.19 -2.12 23.23
CA GLU A 165 10.07 -1.16 23.90
C GLU A 165 10.62 -1.80 25.18
N ASN A 166 11.93 -1.81 25.34
CA ASN A 166 12.62 -2.40 26.49
C ASN A 166 12.06 -3.76 26.92
N PRO A 167 11.92 -4.73 25.98
CA PRO A 167 11.32 -6.01 26.31
C PRO A 167 12.15 -6.75 27.34
N PRO A 168 11.53 -7.53 28.27
CA PRO A 168 12.24 -8.25 29.34
C PRO A 168 13.30 -9.23 28.84
N CYS A 169 13.19 -9.71 27.60
CA CYS A 169 14.19 -10.59 26.97
C CYS A 169 15.49 -9.86 26.61
N GLY A 170 15.53 -8.52 26.64
CA GLY A 170 16.72 -7.73 26.40
C GLY A 170 17.17 -7.61 24.94
N PHE A 171 16.32 -7.98 23.98
CA PHE A 171 16.58 -7.82 22.55
C PHE A 171 15.29 -7.55 21.76
N VAL A 172 15.44 -6.94 20.59
CA VAL A 172 14.41 -6.74 19.56
C VAL A 172 14.92 -7.26 18.21
N TYR A 173 13.99 -7.71 17.32
CA TYR A 173 14.35 -8.26 16.00
C TYR A 173 13.24 -8.03 14.99
#